data_6ad463ba56d716d8856c1b47a25feb4b
#
_entry.id   6ad463ba56d716d8856c1b47a25feb4b
#
_cell.length_a   1.000
_cell.length_b   1.000
_cell.length_c   1.000
_cell.angle_alpha   90.00
_cell.angle_beta   90.00
_cell.angle_gamma   90.00
#
_symmetry.space_group_name_H-M   'P 1'
#
loop_
_entity.id
_entity.type
_entity.pdbx_description
1 polymer ?
#
loop_
_entity_poly.entity_id
_entity_poly.type
_entity_poly.pdbx_seq_one_letter_code
_entity_poly.pdbx_strand_id
1 'polypeptide(L)'
;MSWKEKAAEYAVECLPKESCGLLAIIKGKETFWPCKNLSEAPDEYFVRCPDSWAECEDQGELVGIVHSHTYGSALPSEADKASCEHLGLPFYIYSIEHKDWHSFKPSGYKSGLFGRTWIWGKHDCWSLITDYFFEKKQINLKFWPRPKSLKAFANNPYFEKVLTGSGFIEVNKDDIQENDVLLMEGAEEKLNHVALYIGNQTIFHHNIKQLSCREIYDLRYIQATKKVFRYAA
;
A
#
# COMPACT_ATOMS: atom_id res chain seq x y z
N MET A 1 -27.00 -21.12 6.21
CA MET A 1 -26.10 -20.40 5.24
C MET A 1 -24.73 -20.30 5.86
N SER A 2 -23.72 -20.82 5.20
CA SER A 2 -22.33 -20.74 5.63
C SER A 2 -21.81 -19.30 5.49
N TRP A 3 -20.68 -19.00 6.10
CA TRP A 3 -20.04 -17.69 5.94
C TRP A 3 -19.63 -17.43 4.47
N LYS A 4 -19.22 -18.48 3.73
CA LYS A 4 -18.88 -18.38 2.31
C LYS A 4 -20.07 -18.01 1.43
N GLU A 5 -21.23 -18.60 1.67
CA GLU A 5 -22.47 -18.27 0.95
C GLU A 5 -22.86 -16.80 1.17
N LYS A 6 -22.81 -16.34 2.43
CA LYS A 6 -23.09 -14.94 2.76
C LYS A 6 -22.10 -13.96 2.10
N ALA A 7 -20.82 -14.31 2.10
CA ALA A 7 -19.79 -13.47 1.48
C ALA A 7 -19.94 -13.44 -0.05
N ALA A 8 -20.30 -14.55 -0.68
CA ALA A 8 -20.55 -14.61 -2.12
C ALA A 8 -21.80 -13.79 -2.52
N GLU A 9 -22.88 -13.85 -1.73
CA GLU A 9 -24.07 -13.01 -1.95
C GLU A 9 -23.71 -11.53 -1.82
N TYR A 10 -23.01 -11.15 -0.76
CA TYR A 10 -22.55 -9.79 -0.55
C TYR A 10 -21.61 -9.31 -1.68
N ALA A 11 -20.76 -10.18 -2.22
CA ALA A 11 -19.91 -9.86 -3.35
C ALA A 11 -20.71 -9.45 -4.60
N VAL A 12 -21.81 -10.14 -4.88
CA VAL A 12 -22.71 -9.80 -6.00
C VAL A 12 -23.44 -8.49 -5.74
N GLU A 13 -23.86 -8.22 -4.51
CA GLU A 13 -24.51 -6.96 -4.14
C GLU A 13 -23.58 -5.74 -4.29
N CYS A 14 -22.27 -5.95 -4.09
CA CYS A 14 -21.27 -4.89 -4.20
C CYS A 14 -20.92 -4.49 -5.63
N LEU A 15 -21.27 -5.30 -6.66
CA LEU A 15 -20.92 -5.01 -8.04
C LEU A 15 -21.28 -3.57 -8.47
N PRO A 16 -20.45 -2.88 -9.27
CA PRO A 16 -19.20 -3.37 -9.92
C PRO A 16 -17.95 -3.29 -9.03
N LYS A 17 -18.08 -3.04 -7.74
CA LYS A 17 -16.98 -2.89 -6.79
C LYS A 17 -16.56 -4.24 -6.22
N GLU A 18 -15.28 -4.38 -5.91
CA GLU A 18 -14.83 -5.47 -5.05
C GLU A 18 -15.49 -5.38 -3.67
N SER A 19 -16.04 -6.47 -3.22
CA SER A 19 -16.49 -6.58 -1.83
C SER A 19 -15.31 -6.78 -0.90
N CYS A 20 -15.43 -6.32 0.33
CA CYS A 20 -14.47 -6.67 1.38
C CYS A 20 -15.21 -6.94 2.70
N GLY A 21 -14.62 -7.79 3.52
CA GLY A 21 -15.13 -8.13 4.82
C GLY A 21 -14.10 -8.87 5.64
N LEU A 22 -14.53 -9.30 6.81
CA LEU A 22 -13.72 -9.99 7.81
C LEU A 22 -14.33 -11.37 8.06
N LEU A 23 -13.48 -12.33 8.35
CA LEU A 23 -13.88 -13.60 8.92
C LEU A 23 -13.56 -13.58 10.42
N ALA A 24 -14.56 -13.74 11.25
CA ALA A 24 -14.39 -13.75 12.70
C ALA A 24 -15.06 -14.96 13.35
N ILE A 25 -14.54 -15.37 14.49
CA ILE A 25 -15.19 -16.34 15.38
C ILE A 25 -16.07 -15.58 16.37
N ILE A 26 -17.38 -15.57 16.11
CA ILE A 26 -18.35 -14.90 16.98
C ILE A 26 -19.22 -15.98 17.66
N LYS A 27 -19.20 -16.02 18.98
CA LYS A 27 -19.91 -17.05 19.78
C LYS A 27 -19.59 -18.50 19.33
N GLY A 28 -18.29 -18.73 19.01
CA GLY A 28 -17.81 -20.04 18.58
C GLY A 28 -18.16 -20.44 17.15
N LYS A 29 -18.64 -19.51 16.31
CA LYS A 29 -18.99 -19.77 14.91
C LYS A 29 -18.24 -18.85 13.96
N GLU A 30 -17.72 -19.41 12.87
CA GLU A 30 -17.20 -18.63 11.76
C GLU A 30 -18.31 -17.75 11.18
N THR A 31 -18.07 -16.46 11.17
CA THR A 31 -19.04 -15.44 10.75
C THR A 31 -18.38 -14.47 9.79
N PHE A 32 -19.00 -14.29 8.62
CA PHE A 32 -18.62 -13.21 7.69
C PHE A 32 -19.17 -11.89 8.22
N TRP A 33 -18.27 -10.91 8.36
CA TRP A 33 -18.57 -9.53 8.75
C TRP A 33 -18.34 -8.63 7.55
N PRO A 34 -19.38 -8.09 6.90
CA PRO A 34 -19.23 -7.25 5.74
C PRO A 34 -18.59 -5.91 6.11
N CYS A 35 -17.69 -5.41 5.27
CA CYS A 35 -17.06 -4.11 5.41
C CYS A 35 -17.32 -3.26 4.17
N LYS A 36 -17.48 -1.96 4.37
CA LYS A 36 -17.54 -1.03 3.25
C LYS A 36 -16.18 -0.90 2.59
N ASN A 37 -16.13 -1.02 1.26
CA ASN A 37 -14.94 -0.70 0.49
C ASN A 37 -14.79 0.82 0.37
N LEU A 38 -13.74 1.38 0.98
CA LEU A 38 -13.42 2.81 0.97
C LEU A 38 -12.40 3.20 -0.10
N SER A 39 -12.08 2.30 -1.03
CA SER A 39 -11.15 2.57 -2.11
C SER A 39 -11.65 3.68 -3.04
N GLU A 40 -10.73 4.47 -3.57
CA GLU A 40 -11.00 5.43 -4.65
C GLU A 40 -11.14 4.74 -6.02
N ALA A 41 -10.61 3.51 -6.17
CA ALA A 41 -10.81 2.62 -7.33
C ALA A 41 -11.35 1.26 -6.83
N PRO A 42 -12.62 1.21 -6.40
CA PRO A 42 -13.17 0.07 -5.68
C PRO A 42 -13.45 -1.15 -6.55
N ASP A 43 -13.31 -1.04 -7.86
CA ASP A 43 -13.37 -2.10 -8.86
C ASP A 43 -12.03 -2.79 -9.11
N GLU A 44 -10.92 -2.18 -8.65
CA GLU A 44 -9.56 -2.70 -8.83
C GLU A 44 -8.93 -3.20 -7.51
N TYR A 45 -9.34 -2.63 -6.38
CA TYR A 45 -8.83 -3.00 -5.06
C TYR A 45 -9.76 -2.51 -3.94
N PHE A 46 -9.56 -3.03 -2.76
CA PHE A 46 -10.35 -2.65 -1.59
C PHE A 46 -9.52 -1.95 -0.51
N VAL A 47 -10.18 -1.01 0.16
CA VAL A 47 -9.72 -0.37 1.40
C VAL A 47 -10.78 -0.58 2.45
N ARG A 48 -10.45 -1.28 3.51
CA ARG A 48 -11.38 -1.62 4.58
C ARG A 48 -11.74 -0.44 5.44
N CYS A 49 -13.00 -0.37 5.86
CA CYS A 49 -13.47 0.59 6.83
C CYS A 49 -12.87 0.28 8.23
N PRO A 50 -12.09 1.20 8.85
CA PRO A 50 -11.54 0.99 10.18
C PRO A 50 -12.60 0.79 11.27
N ASP A 51 -13.74 1.46 11.14
CA ASP A 51 -14.84 1.36 12.11
C ASP A 51 -15.44 -0.05 12.08
N SER A 52 -15.71 -0.59 10.88
CA SER A 52 -16.19 -1.99 10.72
C SER A 52 -15.20 -3.02 11.24
N TRP A 53 -13.90 -2.73 11.17
CA TRP A 53 -12.87 -3.58 11.76
C TRP A 53 -12.97 -3.59 13.29
N ALA A 54 -12.98 -2.42 13.92
CA ALA A 54 -13.08 -2.29 15.37
C ALA A 54 -14.38 -2.93 15.91
N GLU A 55 -15.52 -2.66 15.24
CA GLU A 55 -16.81 -3.28 15.59
C GLU A 55 -16.76 -4.82 15.54
N CYS A 56 -16.06 -5.39 14.55
CA CYS A 56 -15.90 -6.83 14.43
C CYS A 56 -15.04 -7.40 15.56
N GLU A 57 -13.93 -6.75 15.91
CA GLU A 57 -13.04 -7.15 17.01
C GLU A 57 -13.76 -7.11 18.37
N ASP A 58 -14.67 -6.15 18.56
CA ASP A 58 -15.50 -6.07 19.77
C ASP A 58 -16.50 -7.24 19.90
N GLN A 59 -16.85 -7.91 18.79
CA GLN A 59 -17.81 -9.02 18.77
C GLN A 59 -17.17 -10.41 18.80
N GLY A 60 -15.90 -10.53 18.39
CA GLY A 60 -15.23 -11.82 18.31
C GLY A 60 -13.78 -11.77 17.89
N GLU A 61 -13.19 -12.96 17.76
CA GLU A 61 -11.80 -13.12 17.31
C GLU A 61 -11.72 -13.02 15.79
N LEU A 62 -10.94 -12.08 15.29
CA LEU A 62 -10.68 -11.93 13.86
C LEU A 62 -9.70 -13.01 13.39
N VAL A 63 -10.10 -13.81 12.40
CA VAL A 63 -9.33 -14.97 11.90
C VAL A 63 -9.03 -14.92 10.42
N GLY A 64 -9.53 -13.92 9.69
CA GLY A 64 -9.20 -13.77 8.28
C GLY A 64 -9.81 -12.56 7.60
N ILE A 65 -9.36 -12.33 6.37
CA ILE A 65 -9.83 -11.29 5.47
C ILE A 65 -10.55 -11.95 4.30
N VAL A 66 -11.69 -11.40 3.93
CA VAL A 66 -12.51 -11.89 2.81
C VAL A 66 -12.70 -10.76 1.80
N HIS A 67 -12.45 -11.01 0.52
CA HIS A 67 -12.80 -10.08 -0.54
C HIS A 67 -13.17 -10.80 -1.82
N SER A 68 -13.67 -10.06 -2.80
CA SER A 68 -14.00 -10.60 -4.12
C SER A 68 -13.17 -9.98 -5.23
N HIS A 69 -12.89 -10.76 -6.25
CA HIS A 69 -12.50 -10.26 -7.56
C HIS A 69 -13.74 -10.18 -8.46
N THR A 70 -13.97 -9.02 -9.04
CA THR A 70 -15.14 -8.81 -9.93
C THR A 70 -14.96 -9.52 -11.25
N TYR A 71 -13.70 -9.60 -11.74
CA TYR A 71 -13.30 -10.26 -12.97
C TYR A 71 -12.11 -11.18 -12.72
N GLY A 72 -11.98 -12.21 -13.56
CA GLY A 72 -10.86 -13.15 -13.51
C GLY A 72 -10.94 -14.15 -12.37
N SER A 73 -9.80 -14.79 -12.09
CA SER A 73 -9.72 -15.88 -11.12
C SER A 73 -9.68 -15.40 -9.67
N ALA A 74 -9.95 -16.29 -8.74
CA ALA A 74 -9.76 -16.06 -7.30
C ALA A 74 -8.29 -16.10 -6.85
N LEU A 75 -7.31 -16.26 -7.76
CA LEU A 75 -5.90 -16.27 -7.41
C LEU A 75 -5.44 -14.90 -6.87
N PRO A 76 -4.58 -14.86 -5.84
CA PRO A 76 -4.19 -13.61 -5.22
C PRO A 76 -3.32 -12.75 -6.15
N SER A 77 -3.63 -11.48 -6.22
CA SER A 77 -2.78 -10.46 -6.82
C SER A 77 -1.52 -10.21 -5.96
N GLU A 78 -0.56 -9.48 -6.51
CA GLU A 78 0.61 -9.03 -5.72
C GLU A 78 0.20 -8.14 -4.53
N ALA A 79 -0.86 -7.35 -4.69
CA ALA A 79 -1.43 -6.53 -3.63
C ALA A 79 -2.05 -7.37 -2.50
N ASP A 80 -2.73 -8.45 -2.86
CA ASP A 80 -3.31 -9.38 -1.88
C ASP A 80 -2.23 -10.09 -1.08
N LYS A 81 -1.18 -10.59 -1.75
CA LYS A 81 -0.04 -11.24 -1.09
C LYS A 81 0.65 -10.29 -0.12
N ALA A 82 0.96 -9.07 -0.55
CA ALA A 82 1.58 -8.06 0.30
C ALA A 82 0.68 -7.65 1.48
N SER A 83 -0.64 -7.59 1.25
CA SER A 83 -1.62 -7.28 2.29
C SER A 83 -1.75 -8.41 3.31
N CYS A 84 -1.75 -9.65 2.85
CA CYS A 84 -1.78 -10.85 3.68
C CYS A 84 -0.56 -10.90 4.63
N GLU A 85 0.64 -10.70 4.10
CA GLU A 85 1.87 -10.65 4.90
C GLU A 85 1.83 -9.54 5.96
N HIS A 86 1.40 -8.34 5.56
CA HIS A 86 1.34 -7.21 6.47
C HIS A 86 0.37 -7.41 7.62
N LEU A 87 -0.79 -8.03 7.35
CA LEU A 87 -1.83 -8.22 8.36
C LEU A 87 -1.59 -9.46 9.22
N GLY A 88 -0.77 -10.38 8.75
CA GLY A 88 -0.53 -11.65 9.42
C GLY A 88 -1.74 -12.58 9.47
N LEU A 89 -2.77 -12.34 8.64
CA LEU A 89 -4.03 -13.05 8.62
C LEU A 89 -4.25 -13.79 7.30
N PRO A 90 -4.91 -14.95 7.31
CA PRO A 90 -5.36 -15.63 6.10
C PRO A 90 -6.30 -14.76 5.26
N PHE A 91 -6.19 -14.89 3.94
CA PHE A 91 -7.06 -14.26 2.97
C PHE A 91 -7.92 -15.31 2.26
N TYR A 92 -9.16 -14.94 1.99
CA TYR A 92 -10.14 -15.72 1.27
C TYR A 92 -10.71 -14.87 0.13
N ILE A 93 -10.46 -15.28 -1.10
CA ILE A 93 -10.84 -14.54 -2.30
C ILE A 93 -11.96 -15.31 -3.00
N TYR A 94 -13.01 -14.61 -3.36
CA TYR A 94 -14.10 -15.13 -4.17
C TYR A 94 -14.08 -14.52 -5.56
N SER A 95 -13.97 -15.34 -6.60
CA SER A 95 -14.18 -14.90 -7.99
C SER A 95 -15.67 -14.89 -8.29
N ILE A 96 -16.21 -13.71 -8.59
CA ILE A 96 -17.62 -13.57 -9.00
C ILE A 96 -17.84 -14.22 -10.37
N GLU A 97 -16.87 -14.06 -11.28
CA GLU A 97 -16.93 -14.61 -12.64
C GLU A 97 -16.93 -16.16 -12.64
N HIS A 98 -15.96 -16.76 -11.94
CA HIS A 98 -15.81 -18.22 -11.93
C HIS A 98 -16.60 -18.93 -10.82
N LYS A 99 -17.14 -18.18 -9.88
CA LYS A 99 -17.90 -18.70 -8.71
C LYS A 99 -17.10 -19.68 -7.87
N ASP A 100 -15.80 -19.44 -7.76
CA ASP A 100 -14.86 -20.26 -7.01
C ASP A 100 -14.17 -19.48 -5.89
N TRP A 101 -13.49 -20.21 -5.01
CA TRP A 101 -12.79 -19.67 -3.85
C TRP A 101 -11.33 -20.07 -3.88
N HIS A 102 -10.46 -19.10 -3.58
CA HIS A 102 -9.07 -19.37 -3.25
C HIS A 102 -8.77 -18.86 -1.84
N SER A 103 -7.88 -19.55 -1.12
CA SER A 103 -7.43 -19.10 0.20
C SER A 103 -5.93 -19.27 0.33
N PHE A 104 -5.29 -18.35 0.99
CA PHE A 104 -3.87 -18.37 1.27
C PHE A 104 -3.58 -17.67 2.60
N LYS A 105 -2.39 -17.86 3.12
CA LYS A 105 -1.94 -17.33 4.42
C LYS A 105 -0.57 -16.70 4.28
N PRO A 106 -0.10 -15.93 5.26
CA PRO A 106 1.27 -15.42 5.24
C PRO A 106 2.29 -16.52 4.98
N SER A 107 3.20 -16.27 4.05
CA SER A 107 4.18 -17.25 3.54
C SER A 107 5.62 -16.73 3.56
N GLY A 108 5.82 -15.48 4.06
CA GLY A 108 7.08 -14.77 3.95
C GLY A 108 7.25 -14.06 2.60
N TYR A 109 6.14 -13.87 1.85
CA TYR A 109 6.19 -13.19 0.55
C TYR A 109 6.77 -11.78 0.68
N LYS A 110 7.72 -11.47 -0.19
CA LYS A 110 8.32 -10.14 -0.33
C LYS A 110 8.21 -9.68 -1.77
N SER A 111 7.54 -8.56 -1.99
CA SER A 111 7.58 -7.89 -3.30
C SER A 111 8.98 -7.41 -3.62
N GLY A 112 9.43 -7.62 -4.84
CA GLY A 112 10.66 -7.00 -5.32
C GLY A 112 10.58 -5.47 -5.26
N LEU A 113 11.73 -4.80 -5.30
CA LEU A 113 11.75 -3.33 -5.32
C LEU A 113 11.18 -2.75 -6.63
N PHE A 114 11.36 -3.48 -7.75
CA PHE A 114 10.93 -3.07 -9.09
C PHE A 114 9.65 -3.77 -9.51
N GLY A 115 8.80 -3.06 -10.25
CA GLY A 115 7.59 -3.63 -10.86
C GLY A 115 6.49 -3.97 -9.87
N ARG A 116 6.58 -3.53 -8.61
CA ARG A 116 5.55 -3.80 -7.63
C ARG A 116 4.38 -2.83 -7.74
N THR A 117 3.18 -3.34 -7.47
CA THR A 117 1.94 -2.56 -7.48
C THR A 117 1.92 -1.55 -6.33
N TRP A 118 1.41 -0.36 -6.63
CA TRP A 118 1.27 0.70 -5.64
C TRP A 118 0.17 0.40 -4.63
N ILE A 119 0.49 0.48 -3.33
CA ILE A 119 -0.44 0.28 -2.23
C ILE A 119 -0.14 1.30 -1.13
N TRP A 120 -1.09 2.17 -0.84
CA TRP A 120 -0.94 3.20 0.18
C TRP A 120 -0.50 2.65 1.54
N GLY A 121 0.58 3.19 2.07
CA GLY A 121 1.13 2.80 3.36
C GLY A 121 1.95 1.51 3.39
N LYS A 122 2.00 0.77 2.26
CA LYS A 122 2.74 -0.51 2.15
C LYS A 122 3.74 -0.51 1.02
N HIS A 123 3.29 -0.24 -0.20
CA HIS A 123 4.08 -0.16 -1.42
C HIS A 123 3.86 1.20 -2.07
N ASP A 124 4.16 2.25 -1.37
CA ASP A 124 4.15 3.63 -1.85
C ASP A 124 5.57 4.17 -2.04
N CYS A 125 5.69 5.43 -2.40
CA CYS A 125 6.98 6.07 -2.65
C CYS A 125 7.92 6.02 -1.42
N TRP A 126 7.40 6.22 -0.20
CA TRP A 126 8.22 6.16 1.01
C TRP A 126 8.59 4.72 1.39
N SER A 127 7.69 3.77 1.25
CA SER A 127 8.01 2.36 1.49
C SER A 127 9.09 1.86 0.55
N LEU A 128 9.10 2.34 -0.71
CA LEU A 128 10.16 2.02 -1.65
C LEU A 128 11.53 2.50 -1.15
N ILE A 129 11.59 3.72 -0.59
CA ILE A 129 12.83 4.25 0.01
C ILE A 129 13.26 3.40 1.21
N THR A 130 12.33 3.09 2.13
CA THR A 130 12.66 2.30 3.32
C THR A 130 13.16 0.91 2.97
N ASP A 131 12.51 0.24 2.02
CA ASP A 131 12.89 -1.09 1.58
C ASP A 131 14.23 -1.08 0.83
N TYR A 132 14.48 -0.06 0.01
CA TYR A 132 15.77 0.11 -0.66
C TYR A 132 16.92 0.28 0.35
N PHE A 133 16.74 1.15 1.35
CA PHE A 133 17.75 1.36 2.39
C PHE A 133 17.99 0.09 3.19
N PHE A 134 16.94 -0.65 3.50
CA PHE A 134 17.08 -1.93 4.18
C PHE A 134 17.81 -2.97 3.32
N GLU A 135 17.37 -3.18 2.05
CA GLU A 135 17.93 -4.24 1.20
C GLU A 135 19.33 -3.93 0.68
N LYS A 136 19.60 -2.68 0.31
CA LYS A 136 20.85 -2.29 -0.36
C LYS A 136 21.89 -1.69 0.56
N LYS A 137 21.48 -1.12 1.69
CA LYS A 137 22.37 -0.43 2.63
C LYS A 137 22.39 -1.09 4.01
N GLN A 138 21.53 -2.07 4.28
CA GLN A 138 21.35 -2.69 5.60
C GLN A 138 20.95 -1.67 6.69
N ILE A 139 20.28 -0.59 6.29
CA ILE A 139 19.80 0.48 7.16
C ILE A 139 18.30 0.32 7.38
N ASN A 140 17.90 0.14 8.62
CA ASN A 140 16.49 0.02 8.99
C ASN A 140 15.95 1.39 9.38
N LEU A 141 15.31 2.08 8.44
CA LEU A 141 14.70 3.39 8.69
C LEU A 141 13.49 3.27 9.62
N LYS A 142 13.28 4.30 10.45
CA LYS A 142 12.15 4.35 11.37
C LYS A 142 10.82 4.21 10.65
N PHE A 143 9.92 3.40 11.21
CA PHE A 143 8.53 3.30 10.72
C PHE A 143 7.76 4.60 10.99
N TRP A 144 7.04 5.06 9.99
CA TRP A 144 6.16 6.21 10.05
C TRP A 144 4.77 5.84 9.50
N PRO A 145 3.72 5.88 10.35
CA PRO A 145 2.36 5.61 9.89
C PRO A 145 1.92 6.66 8.87
N ARG A 146 1.24 6.22 7.82
CA ARG A 146 0.66 7.14 6.85
C ARG A 146 -0.59 7.82 7.41
N PRO A 147 -0.90 9.03 6.97
CA PRO A 147 -2.20 9.62 7.19
C PRO A 147 -3.33 8.71 6.70
N LYS A 148 -4.52 8.81 7.32
CA LYS A 148 -5.64 7.89 7.06
C LYS A 148 -6.14 7.89 5.61
N SER A 149 -5.83 8.91 4.81
CA SER A 149 -6.20 9.01 3.40
C SER A 149 -5.22 9.86 2.61
N LEU A 150 -5.21 9.71 1.29
CA LEU A 150 -4.43 10.55 0.38
C LEU A 150 -4.80 12.04 0.52
N LYS A 151 -6.08 12.36 0.73
CA LYS A 151 -6.53 13.73 0.96
C LYS A 151 -5.96 14.33 2.26
N ALA A 152 -5.92 13.55 3.34
CA ALA A 152 -5.29 13.97 4.60
C ALA A 152 -3.78 14.12 4.45
N PHE A 153 -3.15 13.28 3.63
CA PHE A 153 -1.74 13.33 3.30
C PHE A 153 -1.39 14.59 2.49
N ALA A 154 -2.16 14.93 1.47
CA ALA A 154 -1.92 16.07 0.60
C ALA A 154 -1.89 17.43 1.34
N ASN A 155 -2.51 17.52 2.51
CA ASN A 155 -2.55 18.72 3.33
C ASN A 155 -1.55 18.73 4.50
N ASN A 156 -0.61 17.78 4.54
CA ASN A 156 0.32 17.62 5.65
C ASN A 156 1.77 17.69 5.14
N PRO A 157 2.68 18.45 5.74
CA PRO A 157 4.12 18.43 5.42
C PRO A 157 4.77 17.13 5.93
N TYR A 158 4.20 16.01 5.52
CA TYR A 158 4.52 14.69 6.02
C TYR A 158 5.98 14.30 5.73
N PHE A 159 6.43 14.48 4.49
CA PHE A 159 7.75 13.99 4.10
C PHE A 159 8.91 14.75 4.73
N GLU A 160 8.80 16.05 4.95
CA GLU A 160 9.88 16.80 5.63
C GLU A 160 10.09 16.27 7.05
N LYS A 161 8.99 16.05 7.79
CA LYS A 161 9.03 15.46 9.13
C LYS A 161 9.58 14.04 9.11
N VAL A 162 9.15 13.23 8.14
CA VAL A 162 9.57 11.82 8.01
C VAL A 162 11.05 11.72 7.68
N LEU A 163 11.52 12.50 6.72
CA LEU A 163 12.92 12.50 6.28
C LEU A 163 13.85 12.94 7.43
N THR A 164 13.58 14.09 8.04
CA THR A 164 14.41 14.57 9.16
C THR A 164 14.36 13.63 10.37
N GLY A 165 13.18 13.12 10.70
CA GLY A 165 13.00 12.17 11.80
C GLY A 165 13.53 10.75 11.54
N SER A 166 13.96 10.45 10.30
CA SER A 166 14.60 9.19 9.90
C SER A 166 16.11 9.31 9.68
N GLY A 167 16.71 10.43 10.07
CA GLY A 167 18.17 10.63 9.98
C GLY A 167 18.65 11.24 8.66
N PHE A 168 17.77 11.82 7.87
CA PHE A 168 18.14 12.57 6.67
C PHE A 168 18.32 14.07 6.98
N ILE A 169 19.30 14.69 6.35
CA ILE A 169 19.54 16.13 6.39
C ILE A 169 19.29 16.74 5.01
N GLU A 170 18.75 17.94 4.96
CA GLU A 170 18.58 18.67 3.72
C GLU A 170 19.95 19.11 3.19
N VAL A 171 20.20 18.91 1.90
CA VAL A 171 21.43 19.29 1.21
C VAL A 171 21.13 20.18 0.00
N ASN A 172 22.17 20.83 -0.54
CA ASN A 172 22.01 21.68 -1.72
C ASN A 172 21.56 20.84 -2.93
N LYS A 173 20.57 21.33 -3.66
CA LYS A 173 20.05 20.70 -4.89
C LYS A 173 21.12 20.55 -6.00
N ASP A 174 22.17 21.39 -5.99
CA ASP A 174 23.24 21.33 -6.96
C ASP A 174 24.31 20.25 -6.62
N ASP A 175 24.21 19.64 -5.41
CA ASP A 175 25.11 18.59 -4.93
C ASP A 175 24.39 17.25 -4.78
N ILE A 176 23.51 16.89 -5.72
CA ILE A 176 22.80 15.61 -5.71
C ILE A 176 23.78 14.45 -5.89
N GLN A 177 23.71 13.49 -4.99
CA GLN A 177 24.55 12.28 -4.99
C GLN A 177 23.70 11.02 -4.98
N GLU A 178 24.29 9.91 -5.39
CA GLU A 178 23.64 8.60 -5.34
C GLU A 178 23.16 8.28 -3.92
N ASN A 179 21.92 7.81 -3.82
CA ASN A 179 21.13 7.51 -2.61
C ASN A 179 20.55 8.75 -1.91
N ASP A 180 20.63 9.94 -2.49
CA ASP A 180 19.85 11.07 -2.00
C ASP A 180 18.36 10.88 -2.31
N VAL A 181 17.52 11.33 -1.38
CA VAL A 181 16.06 11.31 -1.52
C VAL A 181 15.60 12.68 -2.01
N LEU A 182 14.92 12.67 -3.14
CA LEU A 182 14.38 13.86 -3.78
C LEU A 182 12.96 14.07 -3.30
N LEU A 183 12.67 15.19 -2.65
CA LEU A 183 11.33 15.61 -2.29
C LEU A 183 10.74 16.45 -3.40
N MET A 184 9.69 15.95 -4.01
CA MET A 184 9.11 16.46 -5.25
C MET A 184 7.70 17.00 -5.04
N GLU A 185 7.40 18.01 -5.84
CA GLU A 185 6.04 18.46 -6.09
C GLU A 185 5.32 17.45 -6.98
N GLY A 186 4.21 16.92 -6.49
CA GLY A 186 3.30 16.09 -7.27
C GLY A 186 2.07 16.88 -7.73
N ALA A 187 0.94 16.22 -7.85
CA ALA A 187 -0.32 16.86 -8.20
C ALA A 187 -0.68 17.99 -7.20
N GLU A 188 -1.32 19.04 -7.69
CA GLU A 188 -1.76 20.23 -6.93
C GLU A 188 -0.62 21.05 -6.32
N GLU A 189 0.58 21.03 -6.92
CA GLU A 189 1.75 21.81 -6.46
C GLU A 189 2.12 21.57 -4.99
N LYS A 190 1.94 20.34 -4.51
CA LYS A 190 2.24 19.93 -3.13
C LYS A 190 3.44 19.01 -3.06
N LEU A 191 4.23 19.15 -2.01
CA LEU A 191 5.37 18.26 -1.70
C LEU A 191 4.87 16.90 -1.19
N ASN A 192 4.40 16.07 -2.10
CA ASN A 192 3.70 14.83 -1.79
C ASN A 192 4.30 13.58 -2.45
N HIS A 193 5.47 13.70 -3.07
CA HIS A 193 6.18 12.59 -3.68
C HIS A 193 7.64 12.56 -3.28
N VAL A 194 8.19 11.37 -3.10
CA VAL A 194 9.63 11.15 -2.91
C VAL A 194 10.16 10.15 -3.93
N ALA A 195 11.36 10.42 -4.43
CA ALA A 195 12.11 9.53 -5.30
C ALA A 195 13.54 9.36 -4.77
N LEU A 196 14.16 8.24 -5.07
CA LEU A 196 15.55 7.98 -4.78
C LEU A 196 16.41 8.31 -6.01
N TYR A 197 17.42 9.13 -5.88
CA TYR A 197 18.43 9.30 -6.93
C TYR A 197 19.43 8.14 -6.87
N ILE A 198 19.51 7.34 -7.92
CA ILE A 198 20.33 6.13 -7.97
C ILE A 198 21.58 6.30 -8.85
N GLY A 199 22.01 7.55 -9.08
CA GLY A 199 23.15 7.88 -9.93
C GLY A 199 22.81 7.91 -11.43
N ASN A 200 23.78 8.33 -12.25
CA ASN A 200 23.68 8.35 -13.72
C ASN A 200 22.40 8.98 -14.26
N GLN A 201 21.98 10.12 -13.70
CA GLN A 201 20.75 10.83 -14.08
C GLN A 201 19.51 9.92 -14.04
N THR A 202 19.43 9.03 -13.04
CA THR A 202 18.33 8.08 -12.91
C THR A 202 17.72 8.21 -11.52
N ILE A 203 16.40 8.21 -11.49
CA ILE A 203 15.61 8.11 -10.25
C ILE A 203 14.91 6.77 -10.15
N PHE A 204 14.65 6.34 -8.93
CA PHE A 204 13.87 5.18 -8.61
C PHE A 204 12.71 5.60 -7.72
N HIS A 205 11.50 5.37 -8.18
CA HIS A 205 10.33 5.86 -7.49
C HIS A 205 9.08 4.98 -7.70
N HIS A 206 8.02 5.31 -7.00
CA HIS A 206 6.76 4.60 -7.07
C HIS A 206 5.61 5.61 -7.09
N ASN A 207 5.15 5.97 -8.26
CA ASN A 207 4.00 6.86 -8.43
C ASN A 207 2.69 6.13 -8.18
N ILE A 208 1.69 6.90 -7.78
CA ILE A 208 0.31 6.45 -7.62
C ILE A 208 -0.20 5.80 -8.91
N LYS A 209 -0.87 4.66 -8.81
CA LYS A 209 -1.41 3.89 -9.95
C LYS A 209 -0.37 3.44 -10.99
N GLN A 210 0.91 3.43 -10.64
CA GLN A 210 1.98 2.93 -11.51
C GLN A 210 2.76 1.83 -10.79
N LEU A 211 3.52 1.05 -11.54
CA LEU A 211 4.50 0.14 -10.97
C LEU A 211 5.75 0.91 -10.53
N SER A 212 6.41 0.44 -9.47
CA SER A 212 7.71 1.00 -9.07
C SER A 212 8.73 0.82 -10.21
N CYS A 213 9.39 1.90 -10.61
CA CYS A 213 10.23 1.91 -11.80
C CYS A 213 11.43 2.86 -11.67
N ARG A 214 12.36 2.68 -12.60
CA ARG A 214 13.44 3.63 -12.86
C ARG A 214 13.04 4.53 -14.00
N GLU A 215 13.30 5.83 -13.83
CA GLU A 215 13.13 6.81 -14.89
C GLU A 215 14.35 7.74 -14.98
N ILE A 216 14.54 8.36 -16.14
CA ILE A 216 15.58 9.37 -16.33
C ILE A 216 15.22 10.61 -15.48
N TYR A 217 16.17 11.11 -14.72
CA TYR A 217 16.06 12.38 -14.00
C TYR A 217 16.17 13.54 -14.98
N ASP A 218 15.12 13.73 -15.79
CA ASP A 218 15.01 14.74 -16.82
C ASP A 218 14.55 16.09 -16.26
N LEU A 219 14.41 17.08 -17.16
CA LEU A 219 14.02 18.44 -16.81
C LEU A 219 12.70 18.51 -16.02
N ARG A 220 11.74 17.63 -16.31
CA ARG A 220 10.45 17.54 -15.60
C ARG A 220 10.66 17.20 -14.13
N TYR A 221 11.46 16.19 -13.82
CA TYR A 221 11.76 15.78 -12.46
C TYR A 221 12.68 16.76 -11.73
N ILE A 222 13.62 17.39 -12.46
CA ILE A 222 14.48 18.46 -11.92
C ILE A 222 13.62 19.65 -11.44
N GLN A 223 12.65 20.06 -12.23
CA GLN A 223 11.72 21.14 -11.87
C GLN A 223 10.78 20.76 -10.72
N ALA A 224 10.29 19.52 -10.71
CA ALA A 224 9.46 18.98 -9.65
C ALA A 224 10.23 18.85 -8.32
N THR A 225 11.53 18.61 -8.34
CA THR A 225 12.36 18.47 -7.14
C THR A 225 12.53 19.82 -6.44
N LYS A 226 11.99 19.94 -5.23
CA LYS A 226 12.09 21.18 -4.42
C LYS A 226 13.18 21.09 -3.36
N LYS A 227 13.37 19.91 -2.78
CA LYS A 227 14.39 19.66 -1.76
C LYS A 227 15.09 18.33 -1.99
N VAL A 228 16.31 18.25 -1.53
CA VAL A 228 17.15 17.05 -1.58
C VAL A 228 17.59 16.70 -0.17
N PHE A 229 17.48 15.42 0.17
CA PHE A 229 17.82 14.93 1.50
C PHE A 229 18.82 13.79 1.42
N ARG A 230 19.88 13.87 2.22
CA ARG A 230 20.94 12.87 2.33
C ARG A 230 20.88 12.19 3.68
N TYR A 231 21.00 10.86 3.68
CA TYR A 231 21.09 10.10 4.93
C TYR A 231 22.43 10.41 5.61
N ALA A 232 22.37 10.79 6.90
CA ALA A 232 23.54 11.25 7.65
C ALA A 232 23.71 10.55 9.01
N ALA A 233 22.83 9.55 9.34
CA ALA A 233 22.88 8.83 10.62
C ALA A 233 23.75 7.57 10.54
#